data_f86508fd32caaee35e34574a445a9def
#
_entry.id   f86508fd32caaee35e34574a445a9def
#
_cell.length_a   1.000
_cell.length_b   1.000
_cell.length_c   1.000
_cell.angle_alpha   90.00
_cell.angle_beta   90.00
_cell.angle_gamma   90.00
#
_symmetry.space_group_name_H-M   'P 1'
#
loop_
_entity.id
_entity.type
_entity.pdbx_description
1 polymer ?
#
loop_
_entity_poly.entity_id
_entity_poly.type
_entity_poly.pdbx_seq_one_letter_code
_entity_poly.pdbx_strand_id
1 'polypeptide(L)'
;MNAWNGDDDKTAEAITYAQRNKIRIKPPRFRHSKAEYYFDAEERAIYRGTSSIKFLNEGVSNELYDMRDEELNSFVDLLYKLKDTGINARQLEILIKLGYFEEFGNACELLKIYNLFDFFKNGEAKTVAKSKIENDNILFGIVSRHANETTKQFNKLDCHAILDEIESYIRTLQIKDLSMKDKIANDMEYTGSISTITGKEEDRPKLIILDKRMLISNRGKDAGKPWGVAITTQSLGSGIQSSMTVDYKQYCKEKFDIHDIIYLKKFHKNNRGYFIVDNYERIFI
;
A
#
# COMPACT_ATOMS: atom_id res chain seq x y z
N MET A 1 -14.93 9.18 12.36
CA MET A 1 -13.92 8.14 12.06
C MET A 1 -13.30 7.63 13.35
N ASN A 2 -12.68 8.45 14.19
CA ASN A 2 -12.04 7.98 15.43
C ASN A 2 -12.98 7.19 16.37
N ALA A 3 -14.24 7.64 16.52
CA ALA A 3 -15.24 6.94 17.34
C ALA A 3 -15.63 5.54 16.81
N TRP A 4 -15.27 5.20 15.57
CA TRP A 4 -15.56 3.93 14.89
C TRP A 4 -14.30 3.16 14.53
N ASN A 5 -13.16 3.54 15.12
CA ASN A 5 -11.90 2.82 14.90
C ASN A 5 -12.08 1.35 15.36
N GLY A 6 -11.85 0.40 14.43
CA GLY A 6 -12.14 -1.02 14.61
C GLY A 6 -13.51 -1.50 14.10
N ASP A 7 -14.39 -0.59 13.62
CA ASP A 7 -15.61 -0.91 12.88
C ASP A 7 -15.38 -0.55 11.40
N ASP A 8 -14.93 -1.53 10.63
CA ASP A 8 -14.52 -1.33 9.23
C ASP A 8 -15.68 -0.80 8.37
N ASP A 9 -16.91 -1.27 8.59
CA ASP A 9 -18.08 -0.88 7.80
C ASP A 9 -18.44 0.61 8.04
N LYS A 10 -18.52 1.04 9.30
CA LYS A 10 -18.81 2.44 9.62
C LYS A 10 -17.68 3.38 9.21
N THR A 11 -16.44 2.92 9.32
CA THR A 11 -15.30 3.70 8.86
C THR A 11 -15.34 3.87 7.34
N ALA A 12 -15.66 2.84 6.58
CA ALA A 12 -15.84 2.91 5.13
C ALA A 12 -17.00 3.83 4.71
N GLU A 13 -18.13 3.79 5.42
CA GLU A 13 -19.26 4.72 5.20
C GLU A 13 -18.83 6.18 5.45
N ALA A 14 -18.12 6.45 6.54
CA ALA A 14 -17.63 7.78 6.87
C ALA A 14 -16.62 8.30 5.84
N ILE A 15 -15.72 7.45 5.34
CA ILE A 15 -14.79 7.76 4.24
C ILE A 15 -15.59 8.12 2.98
N THR A 16 -16.57 7.30 2.61
CA THR A 16 -17.43 7.54 1.44
C THR A 16 -18.18 8.87 1.57
N TYR A 17 -18.72 9.16 2.77
CA TYR A 17 -19.40 10.44 3.03
C TYR A 17 -18.46 11.64 2.87
N ALA A 18 -17.23 11.56 3.43
CA ALA A 18 -16.23 12.62 3.31
C ALA A 18 -15.87 12.87 1.83
N GLN A 19 -15.63 11.81 1.05
CA GLN A 19 -15.30 11.90 -0.37
C GLN A 19 -16.42 12.54 -1.19
N ARG A 20 -17.71 12.18 -0.92
CA ARG A 20 -18.88 12.82 -1.55
C ARG A 20 -18.94 14.31 -1.26
N ASN A 21 -18.48 14.75 -0.10
CA ASN A 21 -18.40 16.16 0.29
C ASN A 21 -17.08 16.81 -0.14
N LYS A 22 -16.32 16.20 -1.05
CA LYS A 22 -15.05 16.72 -1.61
C LYS A 22 -13.96 16.92 -0.55
N ILE A 23 -14.01 16.16 0.54
CA ILE A 23 -12.94 16.07 1.54
C ILE A 23 -12.04 14.92 1.11
N ARG A 24 -10.77 15.23 0.87
CA ARG A 24 -9.80 14.21 0.48
C ARG A 24 -9.44 13.34 1.68
N ILE A 25 -9.38 12.04 1.47
CA ILE A 25 -8.83 11.10 2.45
C ILE A 25 -7.43 10.75 1.98
N LYS A 26 -6.45 11.11 2.79
CA LYS A 26 -5.04 10.82 2.52
C LYS A 26 -4.61 9.54 3.23
N PRO A 27 -3.79 8.70 2.61
CA PRO A 27 -3.22 7.53 3.26
C PRO A 27 -2.30 7.96 4.41
N PRO A 28 -1.98 7.04 5.34
CA PRO A 28 -0.98 7.31 6.36
C PRO A 28 0.37 7.66 5.73
N ARG A 29 1.04 8.70 6.25
CA ARG A 29 2.36 9.15 5.78
C ARG A 29 3.23 9.55 6.96
N PHE A 30 4.49 9.20 6.89
CA PHE A 30 5.50 9.65 7.83
C PHE A 30 5.50 11.18 7.90
N ARG A 31 5.78 11.74 9.05
CA ARG A 31 5.71 13.17 9.42
C ARG A 31 4.31 13.78 9.49
N HIS A 32 3.29 13.20 8.83
CA HIS A 32 1.95 13.79 8.76
C HIS A 32 0.92 13.06 9.64
N SER A 33 0.95 11.72 9.66
CA SER A 33 -0.11 10.95 10.30
C SER A 33 0.13 10.76 11.79
N LYS A 34 -0.88 11.12 12.57
CA LYS A 34 -1.00 10.84 14.01
C LYS A 34 -1.54 9.43 14.25
N ALA A 35 -1.63 9.03 15.52
CA ALA A 35 -2.29 7.79 15.89
C ALA A 35 -3.75 7.77 15.42
N GLU A 36 -4.49 8.85 15.61
CA GLU A 36 -5.87 9.02 15.21
C GLU A 36 -6.03 9.72 13.85
N TYR A 37 -7.25 9.61 13.26
CA TYR A 37 -7.61 10.41 12.09
C TYR A 37 -7.55 11.89 12.43
N TYR A 38 -6.89 12.65 11.56
CA TYR A 38 -6.66 14.07 11.74
C TYR A 38 -7.18 14.85 10.52
N PHE A 39 -8.01 15.87 10.78
CA PHE A 39 -8.50 16.77 9.74
C PHE A 39 -7.58 17.98 9.62
N ASP A 40 -7.00 18.15 8.45
CA ASP A 40 -6.25 19.34 8.06
C ASP A 40 -7.21 20.31 7.34
N ALA A 41 -7.49 21.45 8.00
CA ALA A 41 -8.44 22.43 7.50
C ALA A 41 -7.87 23.23 6.31
N GLU A 42 -6.56 23.45 6.26
CA GLU A 42 -5.90 24.21 5.18
C GLU A 42 -5.92 23.41 3.88
N GLU A 43 -5.58 22.14 3.97
CA GLU A 43 -5.61 21.22 2.84
C GLU A 43 -7.00 20.67 2.51
N ARG A 44 -8.00 20.85 3.39
CA ARG A 44 -9.32 20.20 3.33
C ARG A 44 -9.20 18.69 3.12
N ALA A 45 -8.36 18.08 3.91
CA ALA A 45 -8.04 16.66 3.84
C ALA A 45 -8.11 16.01 5.22
N ILE A 46 -8.50 14.74 5.26
CA ILE A 46 -8.38 13.91 6.45
C ILE A 46 -7.20 12.96 6.23
N TYR A 47 -6.22 13.04 7.11
CA TYR A 47 -5.16 12.05 7.19
C TYR A 47 -5.64 10.85 7.97
N ARG A 48 -5.41 9.67 7.43
CA ARG A 48 -5.72 8.41 8.11
C ARG A 48 -4.79 8.22 9.30
N GLY A 49 -5.38 7.85 10.45
CA GLY A 49 -4.63 7.53 11.65
C GLY A 49 -3.85 6.23 11.54
N THR A 50 -2.62 6.21 12.06
CA THR A 50 -1.76 5.02 12.01
C THR A 50 -2.26 3.90 12.90
N SER A 51 -2.98 4.17 13.99
CA SER A 51 -3.65 3.14 14.82
C SER A 51 -4.82 2.43 14.12
N SER A 52 -5.27 2.93 12.95
CA SER A 52 -6.21 2.18 12.10
C SER A 52 -5.54 1.08 11.27
N ILE A 53 -4.22 1.03 11.24
CA ILE A 53 -3.45 -0.01 10.54
C ILE A 53 -3.39 -1.25 11.45
N LYS A 54 -3.80 -2.40 10.92
CA LYS A 54 -3.73 -3.68 11.66
C LYS A 54 -2.31 -3.92 12.17
N PHE A 55 -2.21 -4.40 13.39
CA PHE A 55 -0.97 -4.70 14.12
C PHE A 55 -0.17 -3.48 14.61
N LEU A 56 -0.51 -2.25 14.24
CA LEU A 56 0.04 -1.07 14.89
C LEU A 56 -0.76 -0.76 16.18
N ASN A 57 -0.04 -0.31 17.18
CA ASN A 57 -0.64 0.21 18.41
C ASN A 57 -0.37 1.72 18.55
N GLU A 58 -1.10 2.34 19.46
CA GLU A 58 -1.00 3.78 19.69
C GLU A 58 0.40 4.22 20.16
N GLY A 59 1.09 3.39 20.95
CA GLY A 59 2.46 3.68 21.42
C GLY A 59 3.42 3.86 20.25
N VAL A 60 3.50 2.86 19.34
CA VAL A 60 4.32 2.93 18.13
C VAL A 60 3.90 4.09 17.23
N SER A 61 2.60 4.34 17.11
CA SER A 61 2.07 5.45 16.31
C SER A 61 2.55 6.81 16.82
N ASN A 62 2.58 6.99 18.14
CA ASN A 62 3.05 8.22 18.77
C ASN A 62 4.58 8.37 18.62
N GLU A 63 5.36 7.31 18.84
CA GLU A 63 6.81 7.31 18.63
C GLU A 63 7.18 7.70 17.19
N LEU A 64 6.45 7.15 16.19
CA LEU A 64 6.64 7.52 14.78
C LEU A 64 6.30 8.99 14.51
N TYR A 65 5.24 9.51 15.12
CA TYR A 65 4.85 10.92 14.96
C TYR A 65 5.82 11.87 15.66
N ASP A 66 6.39 11.48 16.79
CA ASP A 66 7.37 12.29 17.53
C ASP A 66 8.67 12.51 16.73
N MET A 67 9.00 11.59 15.82
CA MET A 67 10.14 11.74 14.89
C MET A 67 9.86 12.63 13.67
N ARG A 68 8.66 13.25 13.55
CA ARG A 68 8.27 14.03 12.36
C ARG A 68 9.19 15.21 12.02
N ASP A 69 9.82 15.81 13.02
CA ASP A 69 10.70 16.97 12.89
C ASP A 69 12.20 16.58 12.85
N GLU A 70 12.52 15.28 12.90
CA GLU A 70 13.90 14.78 12.83
C GLU A 70 14.50 15.03 11.45
N GLU A 71 15.73 15.50 11.41
CA GLU A 71 16.51 15.59 10.18
C GLU A 71 17.07 14.20 9.84
N LEU A 72 16.52 13.58 8.82
CA LEU A 72 16.89 12.26 8.32
C LEU A 72 17.29 12.40 6.84
N ASN A 73 18.52 12.04 6.52
CA ASN A 73 19.04 12.19 5.15
C ASN A 73 18.78 10.94 4.28
N SER A 74 18.52 9.80 4.92
CA SER A 74 18.38 8.51 4.25
C SER A 74 17.34 7.62 4.96
N PHE A 75 16.91 6.57 4.29
CA PHE A 75 16.11 5.54 4.93
C PHE A 75 16.91 4.72 5.95
N VAL A 76 18.20 4.58 5.71
CA VAL A 76 19.13 3.95 6.66
C VAL A 76 19.18 4.73 7.96
N ASP A 77 19.29 6.08 7.93
CA ASP A 77 19.21 6.92 9.12
C ASP A 77 17.93 6.67 9.92
N LEU A 78 16.78 6.61 9.22
CA LEU A 78 15.51 6.29 9.85
C LEU A 78 15.52 4.90 10.49
N LEU A 79 16.05 3.87 9.81
CA LEU A 79 16.13 2.51 10.36
C LEU A 79 16.95 2.46 11.66
N TYR A 80 18.06 3.21 11.74
CA TYR A 80 18.83 3.32 12.97
C TYR A 80 18.05 3.99 14.11
N LYS A 81 17.28 5.03 13.81
CA LYS A 81 16.40 5.71 14.79
C LYS A 81 15.24 4.80 15.26
N LEU A 82 14.66 4.03 14.34
CA LEU A 82 13.56 3.11 14.65
C LEU A 82 13.96 1.98 15.61
N LYS A 83 15.25 1.66 15.75
CA LYS A 83 15.73 0.67 16.73
C LYS A 83 15.43 1.08 18.17
N ASP A 84 15.36 2.37 18.45
CA ASP A 84 15.09 2.91 19.78
C ASP A 84 13.59 3.00 20.09
N THR A 85 12.74 2.56 19.15
CA THR A 85 11.28 2.55 19.28
C THR A 85 10.73 1.15 19.57
N GLY A 86 9.44 1.09 19.90
CA GLY A 86 8.72 -0.18 20.08
C GLY A 86 8.30 -0.87 18.79
N ILE A 87 8.69 -0.35 17.61
CA ILE A 87 8.32 -0.94 16.33
C ILE A 87 9.01 -2.29 16.11
N ASN A 88 8.24 -3.29 15.70
CA ASN A 88 8.80 -4.59 15.33
C ASN A 88 8.89 -4.78 13.81
N ALA A 89 9.63 -5.82 13.38
CA ALA A 89 9.88 -6.14 11.97
C ALA A 89 8.59 -6.20 11.13
N ARG A 90 7.54 -6.85 11.64
CA ARG A 90 6.25 -6.97 10.94
C ARG A 90 5.58 -5.61 10.75
N GLN A 91 5.57 -4.78 11.76
CA GLN A 91 4.96 -3.43 11.71
C GLN A 91 5.71 -2.55 10.71
N LEU A 92 7.04 -2.59 10.72
CA LEU A 92 7.87 -1.85 9.78
C LEU A 92 7.63 -2.28 8.33
N GLU A 93 7.58 -3.59 8.08
CA GLU A 93 7.29 -4.14 6.75
C GLU A 93 5.90 -3.71 6.24
N ILE A 94 4.89 -3.72 7.10
CA ILE A 94 3.53 -3.24 6.77
C ILE A 94 3.56 -1.76 6.39
N LEU A 95 4.23 -0.92 7.17
CA LEU A 95 4.34 0.51 6.90
C LEU A 95 5.05 0.78 5.57
N ILE A 96 6.12 0.04 5.26
CA ILE A 96 6.80 0.14 3.96
C ILE A 96 5.85 -0.23 2.83
N LYS A 97 5.12 -1.36 2.94
CA LYS A 97 4.17 -1.82 1.91
C LYS A 97 3.00 -0.86 1.69
N LEU A 98 2.56 -0.16 2.73
CA LEU A 98 1.54 0.89 2.65
C LEU A 98 2.09 2.23 2.11
N GLY A 99 3.39 2.32 1.82
CA GLY A 99 4.04 3.54 1.35
C GLY A 99 4.14 4.63 2.42
N TYR A 100 4.06 4.28 3.71
CA TYR A 100 4.15 5.25 4.81
C TYR A 100 5.42 6.09 4.75
N PHE A 101 6.53 5.50 4.30
CA PHE A 101 7.86 6.10 4.18
C PHE A 101 8.19 6.54 2.74
N GLU A 102 7.20 6.88 1.91
CA GLU A 102 7.40 7.19 0.48
C GLU A 102 8.37 8.36 0.22
N GLU A 103 8.62 9.24 1.19
CA GLU A 103 9.60 10.32 1.07
C GLU A 103 11.02 9.78 0.88
N PHE A 104 11.31 8.58 1.36
CA PHE A 104 12.61 7.91 1.24
C PHE A 104 12.71 6.98 0.02
N GLY A 105 11.66 6.76 -0.76
CA GLY A 105 11.67 5.90 -1.93
C GLY A 105 10.42 5.03 -2.05
N ASN A 106 10.36 4.22 -3.10
CA ASN A 106 9.26 3.30 -3.30
C ASN A 106 9.36 2.04 -2.41
N ALA A 107 8.23 1.35 -2.21
CA ALA A 107 8.16 0.21 -1.29
C ALA A 107 9.15 -0.91 -1.62
N CYS A 108 9.39 -1.22 -2.90
CA CYS A 108 10.32 -2.27 -3.32
C CYS A 108 11.78 -1.91 -3.05
N GLU A 109 12.15 -0.63 -3.20
CA GLU A 109 13.47 -0.13 -2.82
C GLU A 109 13.68 -0.22 -1.30
N LEU A 110 12.72 0.32 -0.54
CA LEU A 110 12.80 0.33 0.92
C LEU A 110 12.83 -1.07 1.53
N LEU A 111 12.05 -2.02 0.99
CA LEU A 111 12.11 -3.42 1.42
C LEU A 111 13.48 -4.06 1.17
N LYS A 112 14.13 -3.74 0.05
CA LYS A 112 15.49 -4.24 -0.21
C LYS A 112 16.51 -3.68 0.77
N ILE A 113 16.43 -2.37 1.05
CA ILE A 113 17.32 -1.73 2.04
C ILE A 113 17.08 -2.34 3.42
N TYR A 114 15.82 -2.49 3.82
CA TYR A 114 15.45 -3.09 5.10
C TYR A 114 15.94 -4.54 5.24
N ASN A 115 15.77 -5.37 4.20
CA ASN A 115 16.27 -6.75 4.22
C ASN A 115 17.78 -6.82 4.39
N LEU A 116 18.54 -5.89 3.82
CA LEU A 116 19.98 -5.82 4.01
C LEU A 116 20.35 -5.27 5.40
N PHE A 117 19.57 -4.32 5.92
CA PHE A 117 19.72 -3.87 7.31
C PHE A 117 19.56 -5.02 8.30
N ASP A 118 18.51 -5.85 8.14
CA ASP A 118 18.30 -7.05 8.95
C ASP A 118 19.42 -8.10 8.75
N PHE A 119 19.84 -8.33 7.48
CA PHE A 119 20.97 -9.23 7.17
C PHE A 119 22.24 -8.83 7.94
N PHE A 120 22.50 -7.53 8.08
CA PHE A 120 23.59 -6.99 8.90
C PHE A 120 23.21 -6.86 10.39
N LYS A 121 22.24 -7.66 10.89
CA LYS A 121 21.78 -7.67 12.30
C LYS A 121 21.34 -6.29 12.78
N ASN A 122 20.41 -5.70 12.05
CA ASN A 122 19.93 -4.34 12.29
C ASN A 122 21.07 -3.30 12.30
N GLY A 123 22.03 -3.47 11.39
CA GLY A 123 23.16 -2.57 11.26
C GLY A 123 24.26 -2.74 12.33
N GLU A 124 24.27 -3.85 13.09
CA GLU A 124 25.23 -4.09 14.19
C GLU A 124 26.20 -5.24 13.94
N ALA A 125 26.18 -5.82 12.75
CA ALA A 125 27.05 -6.93 12.43
C ALA A 125 28.53 -6.51 12.52
N LYS A 126 29.33 -7.27 13.27
CA LYS A 126 30.78 -7.03 13.36
C LYS A 126 31.56 -7.84 12.33
N THR A 127 30.93 -8.90 11.81
CA THR A 127 31.56 -9.81 10.85
C THR A 127 30.50 -10.33 9.87
N VAL A 128 30.92 -10.66 8.64
CA VAL A 128 30.14 -11.40 7.66
C VAL A 128 31.01 -12.42 6.94
N ALA A 129 30.50 -13.66 6.81
CA ALA A 129 31.20 -14.70 6.06
C ALA A 129 31.15 -14.39 4.56
N LYS A 130 32.28 -14.57 3.85
CA LYS A 130 32.34 -14.34 2.40
C LYS A 130 31.34 -15.20 1.64
N SER A 131 31.16 -16.45 2.04
CA SER A 131 30.22 -17.41 1.43
C SER A 131 28.74 -16.93 1.45
N LYS A 132 28.38 -15.95 2.29
CA LYS A 132 27.04 -15.38 2.32
C LYS A 132 26.82 -14.28 1.28
N ILE A 133 27.88 -13.67 0.77
CA ILE A 133 27.83 -12.51 -0.13
C ILE A 133 28.63 -12.69 -1.42
N GLU A 134 29.40 -13.80 -1.57
CA GLU A 134 30.27 -14.05 -2.74
C GLU A 134 29.52 -14.14 -4.08
N ASN A 135 28.23 -14.49 -4.06
CA ASN A 135 27.37 -14.54 -5.25
C ASN A 135 26.84 -13.17 -5.67
N ASP A 136 27.00 -12.15 -4.85
CA ASP A 136 26.62 -10.77 -5.14
C ASP A 136 27.89 -9.90 -5.23
N ASN A 137 28.41 -9.74 -6.43
CA ASN A 137 29.64 -9.00 -6.68
C ASN A 137 29.57 -7.54 -6.19
N ILE A 138 28.38 -6.93 -6.20
CA ILE A 138 28.19 -5.54 -5.79
C ILE A 138 28.25 -5.44 -4.28
N LEU A 139 27.44 -6.26 -3.59
CA LEU A 139 27.44 -6.33 -2.14
C LEU A 139 28.85 -6.70 -1.62
N PHE A 140 29.50 -7.67 -2.25
CA PHE A 140 30.88 -8.05 -1.92
C PHE A 140 31.86 -6.87 -2.05
N GLY A 141 31.75 -6.13 -3.17
CA GLY A 141 32.58 -4.95 -3.43
C GLY A 141 32.35 -3.83 -2.41
N ILE A 142 31.09 -3.56 -2.04
CA ILE A 142 30.74 -2.56 -1.02
C ILE A 142 31.31 -2.96 0.33
N VAL A 143 31.06 -4.19 0.78
CA VAL A 143 31.56 -4.69 2.08
C VAL A 143 33.06 -4.66 2.14
N SER A 144 33.77 -5.00 1.05
CA SER A 144 35.24 -4.99 1.02
C SER A 144 35.86 -3.60 1.21
N ARG A 145 35.14 -2.53 0.87
CA ARG A 145 35.61 -1.14 1.09
C ARG A 145 35.49 -0.67 2.55
N HIS A 146 34.51 -1.24 3.27
CA HIS A 146 34.13 -0.79 4.61
C HIS A 146 34.39 -1.84 5.70
N ALA A 147 35.29 -2.81 5.44
CA ALA A 147 35.60 -3.87 6.38
C ALA A 147 37.02 -4.42 6.20
N ASN A 148 37.56 -5.06 7.23
CA ASN A 148 38.81 -5.76 7.13
C ASN A 148 38.62 -7.16 6.56
N GLU A 149 39.25 -7.45 5.43
CA GLU A 149 39.14 -8.73 4.75
C GLU A 149 40.09 -9.78 5.37
N THR A 150 39.56 -10.99 5.55
CA THR A 150 40.32 -12.18 5.91
C THR A 150 40.02 -13.32 4.90
N THR A 151 40.66 -14.47 5.06
CA THR A 151 40.47 -15.60 4.13
C THR A 151 39.03 -16.04 4.01
N LYS A 152 38.25 -16.09 5.12
CA LYS A 152 36.90 -16.65 5.16
C LYS A 152 35.78 -15.64 5.38
N GLN A 153 36.11 -14.46 5.90
CA GLN A 153 35.12 -13.47 6.31
C GLN A 153 35.66 -12.04 6.27
N PHE A 154 34.77 -11.09 6.33
CA PHE A 154 35.04 -9.70 6.63
C PHE A 154 34.84 -9.44 8.13
N ASN A 155 35.69 -8.61 8.73
CA ASN A 155 35.63 -8.23 10.14
C ASN A 155 35.62 -6.71 10.28
N LYS A 156 35.24 -6.22 11.46
CA LYS A 156 35.17 -4.78 11.77
C LYS A 156 34.35 -4.01 10.71
N LEU A 157 33.16 -4.51 10.42
CA LEU A 157 32.24 -3.87 9.45
C LEU A 157 31.86 -2.48 9.98
N ASP A 158 31.97 -1.48 9.11
CA ASP A 158 31.24 -0.23 9.24
C ASP A 158 29.87 -0.39 8.58
N CYS A 159 28.91 -0.92 9.36
CA CYS A 159 27.59 -1.23 8.84
C CYS A 159 26.85 0.01 8.36
N HIS A 160 27.06 1.18 8.98
CA HIS A 160 26.38 2.40 8.54
C HIS A 160 26.88 2.80 7.14
N ALA A 161 28.19 2.90 6.96
CA ALA A 161 28.78 3.22 5.65
C ALA A 161 28.43 2.18 4.56
N ILE A 162 28.41 0.88 4.93
CA ILE A 162 27.96 -0.19 4.02
C ILE A 162 26.52 0.03 3.56
N LEU A 163 25.62 0.29 4.50
CA LEU A 163 24.19 0.43 4.23
C LEU A 163 23.87 1.72 3.46
N ASP A 164 24.54 2.83 3.75
CA ASP A 164 24.42 4.08 3.00
C ASP A 164 24.87 3.91 1.54
N GLU A 165 25.96 3.22 1.32
CA GLU A 165 26.44 2.93 -0.04
C GLU A 165 25.49 1.98 -0.78
N ILE A 166 24.91 0.98 -0.07
CA ILE A 166 23.87 0.09 -0.61
C ILE A 166 22.62 0.90 -0.96
N GLU A 167 22.12 1.77 -0.08
CA GLU A 167 20.97 2.61 -0.36
C GLU A 167 21.22 3.47 -1.60
N SER A 168 22.37 4.12 -1.66
CA SER A 168 22.77 4.92 -2.82
C SER A 168 22.79 4.10 -4.11
N TYR A 169 23.32 2.88 -4.06
CA TYR A 169 23.32 1.97 -5.21
C TYR A 169 21.89 1.54 -5.63
N ILE A 170 21.04 1.14 -4.68
CA ILE A 170 19.67 0.71 -4.92
C ILE A 170 18.89 1.82 -5.65
N ARG A 171 19.09 3.09 -5.28
CA ARG A 171 18.46 4.23 -5.95
C ARG A 171 18.85 4.37 -7.41
N THR A 172 20.05 3.94 -7.80
CA THR A 172 20.48 3.95 -9.21
C THR A 172 19.78 2.88 -10.07
N LEU A 173 19.24 1.83 -9.45
CA LEU A 173 18.63 0.69 -10.14
C LEU A 173 17.24 0.97 -10.72
N GLN A 174 16.61 2.10 -10.38
CA GLN A 174 15.25 2.45 -10.80
C GLN A 174 14.25 1.29 -10.62
N ILE A 175 14.26 0.70 -9.43
CA ILE A 175 13.44 -0.46 -9.10
C ILE A 175 11.95 -0.07 -9.24
N LYS A 176 11.21 -0.88 -9.99
CA LYS A 176 9.79 -0.70 -10.16
C LYS A 176 9.08 -0.93 -8.81
N ASP A 177 8.18 -0.02 -8.47
CA ASP A 177 7.37 -0.11 -7.25
C ASP A 177 6.37 -1.28 -7.30
N LEU A 178 5.72 -1.56 -6.18
CA LEU A 178 4.61 -2.52 -6.09
C LEU A 178 3.58 -2.25 -7.18
N SER A 179 3.05 -3.33 -7.75
CA SER A 179 1.94 -3.19 -8.70
C SER A 179 0.73 -2.53 -8.03
N MET A 180 -0.14 -1.89 -8.83
CA MET A 180 -1.37 -1.30 -8.30
C MET A 180 -2.24 -2.34 -7.59
N LYS A 181 -2.26 -3.57 -8.10
CA LYS A 181 -2.97 -4.69 -7.49
C LYS A 181 -2.42 -5.03 -6.11
N ASP A 182 -1.09 -5.07 -5.95
CA ASP A 182 -0.45 -5.35 -4.66
C ASP A 182 -0.71 -4.21 -3.67
N LYS A 183 -0.67 -2.95 -4.11
CA LYS A 183 -1.00 -1.79 -3.27
C LYS A 183 -2.43 -1.87 -2.76
N ILE A 184 -3.39 -2.18 -3.64
CA ILE A 184 -4.80 -2.36 -3.27
C ILE A 184 -4.97 -3.53 -2.30
N ALA A 185 -4.29 -4.65 -2.53
CA ALA A 185 -4.35 -5.80 -1.65
C ALA A 185 -3.79 -5.46 -0.25
N ASN A 186 -2.66 -4.77 -0.18
CA ASN A 186 -2.08 -4.31 1.08
C ASN A 186 -3.01 -3.32 1.82
N ASP A 187 -3.60 -2.35 1.10
CA ASP A 187 -4.56 -1.41 1.67
C ASP A 187 -5.74 -2.16 2.31
N MET A 188 -6.34 -3.11 1.60
CA MET A 188 -7.46 -3.91 2.10
C MET A 188 -7.05 -4.80 3.27
N GLU A 189 -5.91 -5.49 3.18
CA GLU A 189 -5.43 -6.37 4.23
C GLU A 189 -5.14 -5.62 5.53
N TYR A 190 -4.42 -4.50 5.44
CA TYR A 190 -3.89 -3.83 6.63
C TYR A 190 -4.73 -2.66 7.13
N THR A 191 -5.61 -2.10 6.30
CA THR A 191 -6.41 -0.93 6.68
C THR A 191 -7.92 -1.11 6.48
N GLY A 192 -8.36 -2.24 5.90
CA GLY A 192 -9.76 -2.53 5.64
C GLY A 192 -10.43 -1.65 4.57
N SER A 193 -9.69 -0.74 3.94
CA SER A 193 -10.24 0.11 2.87
C SER A 193 -9.14 0.66 1.97
N ILE A 194 -9.47 0.88 0.69
CA ILE A 194 -8.52 1.34 -0.31
C ILE A 194 -8.27 2.84 -0.16
N SER A 195 -7.04 3.21 0.13
CA SER A 195 -6.53 4.58 0.15
C SER A 195 -5.70 4.95 -1.08
N THR A 196 -5.31 3.96 -1.88
CA THR A 196 -4.57 4.14 -3.13
C THR A 196 -5.47 4.77 -4.19
N ILE A 197 -5.48 6.11 -4.26
CA ILE A 197 -6.26 6.90 -5.21
C ILE A 197 -5.32 7.82 -5.95
N THR A 198 -5.36 7.80 -7.30
CA THR A 198 -4.44 8.58 -8.13
C THR A 198 -4.78 10.07 -8.17
N GLY A 199 -6.05 10.43 -7.93
CA GLY A 199 -6.55 11.80 -8.07
C GLY A 199 -6.64 12.29 -9.52
N LYS A 200 -6.29 11.44 -10.50
CA LYS A 200 -6.26 11.80 -11.92
C LYS A 200 -7.61 11.60 -12.58
N GLU A 201 -7.99 12.54 -13.44
CA GLU A 201 -9.25 12.48 -14.19
C GLU A 201 -9.32 11.27 -15.14
N GLU A 202 -8.21 10.94 -15.78
CA GLU A 202 -8.06 9.79 -16.69
C GLU A 202 -8.22 8.43 -16.01
N ASP A 203 -8.07 8.38 -14.68
CA ASP A 203 -8.23 7.17 -13.88
C ASP A 203 -9.64 7.02 -13.29
N ARG A 204 -10.53 8.00 -13.48
CA ARG A 204 -11.91 7.91 -12.98
C ARG A 204 -12.70 6.72 -13.55
N PRO A 205 -12.58 6.36 -14.83
CA PRO A 205 -13.24 5.18 -15.37
C PRO A 205 -12.58 3.85 -15.02
N LYS A 206 -11.41 3.87 -14.34
CA LYS A 206 -10.76 2.68 -13.81
C LYS A 206 -11.39 2.35 -12.46
N LEU A 207 -12.07 1.23 -12.40
CA LEU A 207 -12.85 0.81 -11.23
C LEU A 207 -12.24 -0.43 -10.60
N ILE A 208 -11.95 -0.34 -9.31
CA ILE A 208 -11.49 -1.45 -8.48
C ILE A 208 -12.74 -2.22 -8.03
N ILE A 209 -12.74 -3.53 -8.16
CA ILE A 209 -13.82 -4.41 -7.70
C ILE A 209 -13.64 -4.65 -6.20
N LEU A 210 -14.54 -4.13 -5.38
CA LEU A 210 -14.54 -4.32 -3.93
C LEU A 210 -15.30 -5.57 -3.49
N ASP A 211 -16.42 -5.83 -4.18
CA ASP A 211 -17.29 -6.99 -3.93
C ASP A 211 -17.96 -7.43 -5.22
N LYS A 212 -18.28 -8.71 -5.31
CA LYS A 212 -19.05 -9.28 -6.41
C LYS A 212 -20.01 -10.35 -5.93
N ARG A 213 -21.24 -10.30 -6.46
CA ARG A 213 -22.27 -11.29 -6.17
C ARG A 213 -23.01 -11.70 -7.44
N MET A 214 -23.12 -12.99 -7.67
CA MET A 214 -23.91 -13.53 -8.78
C MET A 214 -25.41 -13.27 -8.57
N LEU A 215 -26.07 -12.74 -9.58
CA LEU A 215 -27.52 -12.52 -9.61
C LEU A 215 -28.19 -13.68 -10.33
N ILE A 216 -29.03 -14.41 -9.60
CA ILE A 216 -29.74 -15.60 -10.09
C ILE A 216 -31.23 -15.26 -10.26
N SER A 217 -31.82 -15.68 -11.35
CA SER A 217 -33.27 -15.53 -11.60
C SER A 217 -34.05 -16.46 -10.67
N ASN A 218 -35.05 -15.90 -9.97
CA ASN A 218 -35.87 -16.66 -9.03
C ASN A 218 -37.25 -17.03 -9.64
N ARG A 219 -37.55 -16.60 -10.87
CA ARG A 219 -38.89 -16.75 -11.49
C ARG A 219 -38.81 -17.08 -12.97
N GLY A 220 -39.84 -17.76 -13.47
CA GLY A 220 -40.04 -18.02 -14.90
C GLY A 220 -39.16 -19.16 -15.42
N LYS A 221 -39.00 -19.22 -16.74
CA LYS A 221 -38.24 -20.26 -17.47
C LYS A 221 -36.75 -20.26 -17.19
N ASP A 222 -36.25 -19.16 -16.65
CA ASP A 222 -34.82 -18.97 -16.32
C ASP A 222 -34.54 -19.04 -14.82
N ALA A 223 -35.47 -19.54 -14.01
CA ALA A 223 -35.28 -19.77 -12.58
C ALA A 223 -34.02 -20.64 -12.35
N GLY A 224 -33.15 -20.24 -11.45
CA GLY A 224 -31.86 -20.90 -11.16
C GLY A 224 -30.71 -20.51 -12.09
N LYS A 225 -30.95 -19.77 -13.18
CA LYS A 225 -29.90 -19.33 -14.09
C LYS A 225 -29.35 -17.94 -13.69
N PRO A 226 -28.02 -17.74 -13.79
CA PRO A 226 -27.44 -16.42 -13.58
C PRO A 226 -27.80 -15.48 -14.75
N TRP A 227 -28.17 -14.25 -14.41
CA TRP A 227 -28.48 -13.20 -15.38
C TRP A 227 -27.56 -11.99 -15.30
N GLY A 228 -26.83 -11.82 -14.19
CA GLY A 228 -25.91 -10.71 -14.00
C GLY A 228 -24.98 -10.92 -12.83
N VAL A 229 -24.06 -10.01 -12.66
CA VAL A 229 -23.16 -9.90 -11.51
C VAL A 229 -23.33 -8.52 -10.90
N ALA A 230 -23.83 -8.44 -9.67
CA ALA A 230 -23.78 -7.21 -8.90
C ALA A 230 -22.35 -6.99 -8.40
N ILE A 231 -21.86 -5.80 -8.57
CA ILE A 231 -20.51 -5.40 -8.14
C ILE A 231 -20.59 -4.11 -7.32
N THR A 232 -19.76 -4.05 -6.28
CA THR A 232 -19.40 -2.80 -5.62
C THR A 232 -18.02 -2.42 -6.10
N THR A 233 -17.86 -1.18 -6.53
CA THR A 233 -16.62 -0.69 -7.13
C THR A 233 -16.17 0.60 -6.46
N GLN A 234 -14.87 0.89 -6.56
CA GLN A 234 -14.28 2.18 -6.21
C GLN A 234 -13.50 2.73 -7.39
N SER A 235 -13.74 3.99 -7.76
CA SER A 235 -12.99 4.66 -8.82
C SER A 235 -11.55 4.90 -8.37
N LEU A 236 -10.58 4.48 -9.17
CA LEU A 236 -9.16 4.69 -8.91
C LEU A 236 -8.77 6.17 -8.95
N GLY A 237 -9.44 6.96 -9.80
CA GLY A 237 -9.17 8.39 -9.92
C GLY A 237 -9.83 9.24 -8.84
N SER A 238 -11.07 8.92 -8.41
CA SER A 238 -11.84 9.76 -7.48
C SER A 238 -12.05 9.17 -6.09
N GLY A 239 -11.84 7.86 -5.93
CA GLY A 239 -12.15 7.12 -4.70
C GLY A 239 -13.66 6.90 -4.46
N ILE A 240 -14.53 7.42 -5.33
CA ILE A 240 -15.97 7.29 -5.16
C ILE A 240 -16.41 5.85 -5.37
N GLN A 241 -17.16 5.33 -4.41
CA GLN A 241 -17.75 4.00 -4.50
C GLN A 241 -19.08 4.04 -5.24
N SER A 242 -19.34 2.98 -5.99
CA SER A 242 -20.58 2.81 -6.77
C SER A 242 -20.98 1.35 -6.82
N SER A 243 -22.30 1.10 -6.81
CA SER A 243 -22.85 -0.23 -7.05
C SER A 243 -23.36 -0.31 -8.48
N MET A 244 -22.97 -1.35 -9.19
CA MET A 244 -23.30 -1.57 -10.60
C MET A 244 -23.70 -3.02 -10.84
N THR A 245 -24.33 -3.29 -11.96
CA THR A 245 -24.62 -4.65 -12.42
C THR A 245 -23.97 -4.87 -13.78
N VAL A 246 -23.25 -5.96 -13.92
CA VAL A 246 -22.68 -6.42 -15.18
C VAL A 246 -23.56 -7.52 -15.74
N ASP A 247 -23.90 -7.47 -17.02
CA ASP A 247 -24.62 -8.57 -17.69
C ASP A 247 -23.81 -9.87 -17.62
N TYR A 248 -24.50 -11.00 -17.38
CA TYR A 248 -23.81 -12.28 -17.19
C TYR A 248 -23.03 -12.75 -18.43
N LYS A 249 -23.55 -12.46 -19.63
CA LYS A 249 -22.86 -12.83 -20.88
C LYS A 249 -21.58 -12.02 -21.05
N GLN A 250 -21.61 -10.74 -20.68
CA GLN A 250 -20.44 -9.88 -20.70
C GLN A 250 -19.40 -10.34 -19.68
N TYR A 251 -19.84 -10.66 -18.44
CA TYR A 251 -18.97 -11.21 -17.42
C TYR A 251 -18.30 -12.53 -17.84
N CYS A 252 -19.04 -13.42 -18.53
CA CYS A 252 -18.47 -14.69 -19.02
C CYS A 252 -17.39 -14.50 -20.10
N LYS A 253 -17.44 -13.41 -20.86
CA LYS A 253 -16.42 -13.10 -21.88
C LYS A 253 -15.10 -12.66 -21.25
N GLU A 254 -15.18 -11.86 -20.21
CA GLU A 254 -14.02 -11.31 -19.53
C GLU A 254 -14.27 -11.26 -18.02
N LYS A 255 -13.92 -12.36 -17.34
CA LYS A 255 -14.16 -12.52 -15.91
C LYS A 255 -13.17 -11.66 -15.11
N PHE A 256 -13.64 -11.13 -14.00
CA PHE A 256 -12.83 -10.42 -13.01
C PHE A 256 -13.07 -11.00 -11.62
N ASP A 257 -12.13 -10.75 -10.72
CA ASP A 257 -12.20 -11.09 -9.31
C ASP A 257 -12.18 -9.84 -8.41
N ILE A 258 -12.39 -10.04 -7.11
CA ILE A 258 -12.24 -8.97 -6.12
C ILE A 258 -10.79 -8.45 -6.20
N HIS A 259 -10.62 -7.13 -6.08
CA HIS A 259 -9.40 -6.35 -6.24
C HIS A 259 -8.84 -6.29 -7.68
N ASP A 260 -9.50 -6.89 -8.67
CA ASP A 260 -9.18 -6.58 -10.07
C ASP A 260 -9.63 -5.17 -10.43
N ILE A 261 -8.98 -4.61 -11.43
CA ILE A 261 -9.32 -3.29 -11.98
C ILE A 261 -9.93 -3.47 -13.35
N ILE A 262 -11.08 -2.85 -13.58
CA ILE A 262 -11.73 -2.80 -14.88
C ILE A 262 -11.77 -1.36 -15.40
N TYR A 263 -11.60 -1.18 -16.71
CA TYR A 263 -11.86 0.08 -17.38
C TYR A 263 -13.29 0.11 -17.88
N LEU A 264 -14.09 1.02 -17.35
CA LEU A 264 -15.49 1.18 -17.69
C LEU A 264 -15.61 1.91 -19.04
N LYS A 265 -16.00 1.18 -20.11
CA LYS A 265 -16.14 1.74 -21.46
C LYS A 265 -17.53 2.31 -21.70
N LYS A 266 -18.58 1.62 -21.22
CA LYS A 266 -19.96 2.00 -21.43
C LYS A 266 -20.86 1.49 -20.32
N PHE A 267 -21.75 2.36 -19.87
CA PHE A 267 -22.80 2.02 -18.91
C PHE A 267 -24.04 2.88 -19.15
N HIS A 268 -25.18 2.45 -18.62
CA HIS A 268 -26.41 3.22 -18.60
C HIS A 268 -27.15 3.06 -17.27
N LYS A 269 -28.12 3.91 -17.01
CA LYS A 269 -29.08 3.71 -15.92
C LYS A 269 -30.33 3.02 -16.46
N ASN A 270 -30.76 1.96 -15.79
CA ASN A 270 -32.06 1.34 -16.10
C ASN A 270 -33.25 2.19 -15.57
N ASN A 271 -34.46 1.79 -15.89
CA ASN A 271 -35.70 2.49 -15.49
C ASN A 271 -35.87 2.60 -13.96
N ARG A 272 -35.11 1.84 -13.16
CA ARG A 272 -35.13 1.89 -11.70
C ARG A 272 -33.97 2.69 -11.12
N GLY A 273 -33.17 3.32 -11.99
CA GLY A 273 -32.01 4.14 -11.58
C GLY A 273 -30.73 3.39 -11.27
N TYR A 274 -30.69 2.06 -11.44
CA TYR A 274 -29.48 1.27 -11.24
C TYR A 274 -28.52 1.38 -12.41
N PHE A 275 -27.21 1.45 -12.13
CA PHE A 275 -26.17 1.44 -13.15
C PHE A 275 -25.97 0.02 -13.71
N ILE A 276 -26.07 -0.10 -15.03
CA ILE A 276 -25.80 -1.33 -15.78
C ILE A 276 -24.57 -1.12 -16.62
N VAL A 277 -23.59 -2.02 -16.49
CA VAL A 277 -22.35 -2.01 -17.27
C VAL A 277 -22.58 -2.74 -18.58
N ASP A 278 -22.50 -2.00 -19.67
CA ASP A 278 -22.67 -2.55 -21.03
C ASP A 278 -21.36 -3.09 -21.60
N ASN A 279 -20.25 -2.42 -21.28
CA ASN A 279 -18.93 -2.80 -21.79
C ASN A 279 -17.82 -2.35 -20.84
N TYR A 280 -16.85 -3.21 -20.63
CA TYR A 280 -15.65 -2.95 -19.86
C TYR A 280 -14.46 -3.75 -20.41
N GLU A 281 -13.30 -3.45 -19.93
CA GLU A 281 -12.05 -4.16 -20.20
C GLU A 281 -11.28 -4.34 -18.89
N ARG A 282 -10.73 -5.53 -18.66
CA ARG A 282 -9.90 -5.80 -17.50
C ARG A 282 -8.50 -5.21 -17.72
N ILE A 283 -7.99 -4.50 -16.72
CA ILE A 283 -6.67 -3.86 -16.78
C ILE A 283 -5.72 -4.60 -15.85
N PHE A 284 -4.52 -4.84 -16.36
CA PHE A 284 -3.40 -5.39 -15.61
C PHE A 284 -2.37 -4.27 -15.40
N ILE A 285 -2.38 -3.62 -14.22
CA ILE A 285 -1.47 -2.52 -13.84
C ILE A 285 -0.71 -2.86 -12.56
#